data_2b21ace9cf268e7ba5483b53e45e2dfa
#
_entry.id   2b21ace9cf268e7ba5483b53e45e2dfa
#
_cell.length_a   1.000
_cell.length_b   1.000
_cell.length_c   1.000
_cell.angle_alpha   90.00
_cell.angle_beta   90.00
_cell.angle_gamma   90.00
#
_symmetry.space_group_name_H-M   'P 1'
#
loop_
_entity.id
_entity.type
_entity.pdbx_description
1 polymer ?
#
loop_
_entity_poly.entity_id
_entity_poly.type
_entity_poly.pdbx_seq_one_letter_code
_entity_poly.pdbx_strand_id
1 'polypeptide(L)'
;MRRFLAILIATLVVSGAGVAAGAPGKGKGATPPPPFPTIVGVWSHDERNVLIKGKWHTMILDHGRITKSTAGQLTLREPDGTIATIPLSAKTKVAPLRLASTPPAFRRGLWAITMRIDDGAAVRLRLMLRP
;
A
#
# COMPACT_ATOMS: atom_id res chain seq x y z
N MET A 1 52.68 -47.53 10.65
CA MET A 1 51.77 -47.86 9.53
C MET A 1 50.94 -46.61 9.21
N ARG A 2 51.30 -45.92 8.14
CA ARG A 2 50.58 -44.67 7.72
C ARG A 2 49.62 -45.07 6.60
N ARG A 3 48.30 -44.92 6.84
CA ARG A 3 47.28 -45.11 5.82
C ARG A 3 46.95 -43.76 5.21
N PHE A 4 47.35 -43.57 3.94
CA PHE A 4 46.94 -42.42 3.14
C PHE A 4 45.51 -42.63 2.62
N LEU A 5 44.63 -41.73 2.97
CA LEU A 5 43.26 -41.68 2.48
C LEU A 5 43.27 -40.79 1.22
N ALA A 6 43.10 -41.35 0.05
CA ALA A 6 42.98 -40.62 -1.20
C ALA A 6 41.53 -40.10 -1.31
N ILE A 7 41.41 -38.78 -1.35
CA ILE A 7 40.12 -38.10 -1.59
C ILE A 7 40.00 -37.91 -3.10
N LEU A 8 39.04 -38.60 -3.71
CA LEU A 8 38.68 -38.45 -5.13
C LEU A 8 37.74 -37.25 -5.27
N ILE A 9 38.22 -36.17 -5.88
CA ILE A 9 37.39 -35.01 -6.21
C ILE A 9 36.76 -35.26 -7.59
N ALA A 10 35.46 -35.55 -7.62
CA ALA A 10 34.70 -35.62 -8.84
C ALA A 10 34.31 -34.21 -9.28
N THR A 11 34.91 -33.74 -10.35
CA THR A 11 34.58 -32.46 -11.01
C THR A 11 33.31 -32.65 -11.85
N LEU A 12 32.21 -32.11 -11.37
CA LEU A 12 30.95 -32.06 -12.12
C LEU A 12 30.98 -30.88 -13.10
N VAL A 13 31.16 -31.16 -14.36
CA VAL A 13 31.05 -30.17 -15.45
C VAL A 13 29.56 -29.99 -15.74
N VAL A 14 28.99 -28.90 -15.26
CA VAL A 14 27.63 -28.48 -15.62
C VAL A 14 27.70 -27.73 -16.94
N SER A 15 27.28 -28.37 -18.01
CA SER A 15 27.11 -27.77 -19.34
C SER A 15 26.03 -26.71 -19.27
N GLY A 16 26.41 -25.46 -19.54
CA GLY A 16 25.50 -24.32 -19.57
C GLY A 16 24.50 -24.46 -20.70
N ALA A 17 23.23 -24.69 -20.35
CA ALA A 17 22.12 -24.43 -21.24
C ALA A 17 21.92 -22.91 -21.32
N GLY A 18 22.02 -22.36 -22.53
CA GLY A 18 21.83 -20.94 -22.79
C GLY A 18 20.43 -20.48 -22.32
N VAL A 19 20.41 -19.55 -21.37
CA VAL A 19 19.19 -18.82 -21.01
C VAL A 19 18.92 -17.87 -22.17
N ALA A 20 17.92 -18.19 -23.00
CA ALA A 20 17.36 -17.23 -23.93
C ALA A 20 16.91 -16.02 -23.12
N ALA A 21 17.51 -14.85 -23.35
CA ALA A 21 17.06 -13.61 -22.81
C ALA A 21 15.64 -13.36 -23.32
N GLY A 22 14.65 -13.73 -22.51
CA GLY A 22 13.27 -13.37 -22.73
C GLY A 22 13.19 -11.85 -22.74
N ALA A 23 12.66 -11.28 -23.84
CA ALA A 23 12.35 -9.86 -23.92
C ALA A 23 11.63 -9.43 -22.65
N PRO A 24 11.91 -8.22 -22.11
CA PRO A 24 11.22 -7.73 -20.93
C PRO A 24 9.73 -7.68 -21.26
N GLY A 25 8.97 -8.62 -20.73
CA GLY A 25 7.53 -8.62 -20.84
C GLY A 25 7.05 -7.27 -20.36
N LYS A 26 6.29 -6.54 -21.19
CA LYS A 26 5.59 -5.32 -20.80
C LYS A 26 4.87 -5.64 -19.50
N GLY A 27 5.41 -5.14 -18.39
CA GLY A 27 4.83 -5.36 -17.08
C GLY A 27 3.35 -5.00 -17.17
N LYS A 28 2.47 -5.94 -16.86
CA LYS A 28 1.04 -5.67 -16.77
C LYS A 28 0.91 -4.55 -15.78
N GLY A 29 0.63 -3.33 -16.28
CA GLY A 29 0.54 -2.14 -15.48
C GLY A 29 -0.34 -2.41 -14.27
N ALA A 30 0.14 -2.06 -13.08
CA ALA A 30 -0.64 -2.24 -11.87
C ALA A 30 -2.00 -1.59 -12.08
N THR A 31 -3.08 -2.36 -11.89
CA THR A 31 -4.45 -1.82 -11.99
C THR A 31 -4.55 -0.62 -11.05
N PRO A 32 -4.94 0.56 -11.55
CA PRO A 32 -5.09 1.71 -10.68
C PRO A 32 -6.13 1.40 -9.60
N PRO A 33 -5.92 1.87 -8.37
CA PRO A 33 -6.93 1.69 -7.32
C PRO A 33 -8.25 2.34 -7.75
N PRO A 34 -9.40 1.82 -7.29
CA PRO A 34 -10.70 2.36 -7.62
C PRO A 34 -10.79 3.84 -7.22
N PRO A 35 -11.63 4.66 -7.90
CA PRO A 35 -11.88 6.02 -7.49
C PRO A 35 -12.55 6.07 -6.11
N PHE A 36 -12.41 7.19 -5.39
CA PHE A 36 -13.19 7.39 -4.18
C PHE A 36 -14.68 7.42 -4.53
N PRO A 37 -15.53 6.65 -3.82
CA PRO A 37 -16.96 6.76 -3.97
C PRO A 37 -17.45 8.12 -3.47
N THR A 38 -18.56 8.60 -4.02
CA THR A 38 -19.24 9.78 -3.50
C THR A 38 -20.07 9.36 -2.29
N ILE A 39 -19.79 9.97 -1.14
CA ILE A 39 -20.58 9.81 0.09
C ILE A 39 -21.15 11.18 0.43
N VAL A 40 -22.46 11.24 0.64
CA VAL A 40 -23.17 12.49 0.96
C VAL A 40 -23.38 12.59 2.48
N GLY A 41 -23.21 13.81 3.02
CA GLY A 41 -23.40 14.08 4.45
C GLY A 41 -22.13 13.94 5.28
N VAL A 42 -22.29 14.03 6.59
CA VAL A 42 -21.21 13.81 7.56
C VAL A 42 -21.09 12.32 7.83
N TRP A 43 -19.88 11.79 7.66
CA TRP A 43 -19.59 10.37 7.86
C TRP A 43 -18.21 10.21 8.48
N SER A 44 -17.97 9.13 9.16
CA SER A 44 -16.70 8.77 9.81
C SER A 44 -16.04 7.59 9.09
N HIS A 45 -16.73 6.47 9.07
CA HIS A 45 -16.27 5.18 8.57
C HIS A 45 -17.29 4.57 7.62
N ASP A 46 -16.85 3.91 6.56
CA ASP A 46 -17.71 3.21 5.61
C ASP A 46 -17.00 1.96 5.08
N GLU A 47 -17.70 0.84 5.09
CA GLU A 47 -17.21 -0.43 4.55
C GLU A 47 -18.14 -0.93 3.46
N ARG A 48 -17.54 -1.33 2.33
CA ARG A 48 -18.29 -1.83 1.17
C ARG A 48 -17.61 -3.03 0.55
N ASN A 49 -18.41 -4.02 0.17
CA ASN A 49 -17.91 -5.09 -0.66
C ASN A 49 -17.81 -4.62 -2.11
N VAL A 50 -16.65 -4.77 -2.71
CA VAL A 50 -16.35 -4.38 -4.09
C VAL A 50 -15.76 -5.55 -4.87
N LEU A 51 -16.12 -5.67 -6.12
CA LEU A 51 -15.57 -6.71 -7.01
C LEU A 51 -14.35 -6.15 -7.74
N ILE A 52 -13.16 -6.67 -7.44
CA ILE A 52 -11.91 -6.29 -8.10
C ILE A 52 -11.33 -7.51 -8.80
N LYS A 53 -11.16 -7.44 -10.12
CA LYS A 53 -10.63 -8.56 -10.94
C LYS A 53 -11.32 -9.90 -10.67
N GLY A 54 -12.63 -9.88 -10.50
CA GLY A 54 -13.45 -11.09 -10.27
C GLY A 54 -13.38 -11.66 -8.84
N LYS A 55 -12.76 -10.97 -7.89
CA LYS A 55 -12.75 -11.33 -6.47
C LYS A 55 -13.41 -10.26 -5.63
N TRP A 56 -14.19 -10.68 -4.64
CA TRP A 56 -14.77 -9.79 -3.65
C TRP A 56 -13.72 -9.33 -2.67
N HIS A 57 -13.71 -8.04 -2.39
CA HIS A 57 -12.83 -7.37 -1.43
C HIS A 57 -13.66 -6.42 -0.58
N THR A 58 -13.20 -6.13 0.63
CA THR A 58 -13.76 -5.07 1.45
C THR A 58 -13.02 -3.77 1.18
N MET A 59 -13.71 -2.76 0.68
CA MET A 59 -13.18 -1.40 0.60
C MET A 59 -13.55 -0.67 1.88
N ILE A 60 -12.55 -0.17 2.59
CA ILE A 60 -12.68 0.53 3.85
C ILE A 60 -12.31 1.98 3.63
N LEU A 61 -13.21 2.88 4.00
CA LEU A 61 -13.03 4.33 3.94
C LEU A 61 -13.07 4.91 5.35
N ASP A 62 -12.07 5.70 5.69
CA ASP A 62 -12.03 6.45 6.94
C ASP A 62 -11.91 7.94 6.62
N HIS A 63 -12.67 8.77 7.31
CA HIS A 63 -12.69 10.22 7.14
C HIS A 63 -12.45 10.91 8.47
N GLY A 64 -11.45 11.77 8.54
CA GLY A 64 -11.17 12.43 9.80
C GLY A 64 -10.07 13.48 9.72
N ARG A 65 -9.85 14.12 10.86
CA ARG A 65 -8.80 15.10 11.04
C ARG A 65 -7.49 14.42 11.41
N ILE A 66 -6.41 14.76 10.74
CA ILE A 66 -5.08 14.21 11.03
C ILE A 66 -4.60 14.70 12.38
N THR A 67 -4.34 13.77 13.29
CA THR A 67 -3.79 14.04 14.62
C THR A 67 -2.32 13.64 14.72
N LYS A 68 -1.90 12.61 14.00
CA LYS A 68 -0.52 12.13 13.95
C LYS A 68 -0.21 11.56 12.57
N SER A 69 1.02 11.72 12.13
CA SER A 69 1.52 11.13 10.89
C SER A 69 2.98 10.70 11.08
N THR A 70 3.30 9.51 10.59
CA THR A 70 4.65 8.94 10.50
C THR A 70 4.87 8.35 9.10
N ALA A 71 6.05 7.82 8.82
CA ALA A 71 6.37 7.20 7.54
C ALA A 71 5.42 6.05 7.15
N GLY A 72 5.01 5.25 8.12
CA GLY A 72 4.20 4.05 7.88
C GLY A 72 2.77 4.14 8.39
N GLN A 73 2.34 5.26 8.99
CA GLN A 73 1.08 5.31 9.70
C GLN A 73 0.48 6.71 9.74
N LEU A 74 -0.83 6.79 9.57
CA LEU A 74 -1.64 7.99 9.74
C LEU A 74 -2.67 7.76 10.85
N THR A 75 -2.83 8.71 11.76
CA THR A 75 -3.88 8.67 12.78
C THR A 75 -4.88 9.78 12.51
N LEU A 76 -6.13 9.40 12.38
CA LEU A 76 -7.27 10.29 12.17
C LEU A 76 -8.13 10.34 13.42
N ARG A 77 -8.67 11.51 13.72
CA ARG A 77 -9.83 11.67 14.60
C ARG A 77 -11.06 11.89 13.72
N GLU A 78 -11.95 10.96 13.74
CA GLU A 78 -13.17 10.95 12.94
C GLU A 78 -14.23 11.90 13.51
N PRO A 79 -15.25 12.29 12.71
CA PRO A 79 -16.32 13.17 13.16
C PRO A 79 -17.11 12.67 14.38
N ASP A 80 -17.26 11.35 14.54
CA ASP A 80 -17.91 10.72 15.70
C ASP A 80 -17.01 10.63 16.94
N GLY A 81 -15.75 11.10 16.83
CA GLY A 81 -14.75 11.08 17.90
C GLY A 81 -13.86 9.84 17.92
N THR A 82 -14.13 8.85 17.10
CA THR A 82 -13.31 7.63 16.98
C THR A 82 -11.90 7.98 16.51
N ILE A 83 -10.92 7.22 16.97
CA ILE A 83 -9.53 7.32 16.51
C ILE A 83 -9.22 6.15 15.59
N ALA A 84 -9.03 6.46 14.32
CA ALA A 84 -8.63 5.48 13.31
C ALA A 84 -7.12 5.54 13.07
N THR A 85 -6.48 4.38 13.03
CA THR A 85 -5.06 4.23 12.73
C THR A 85 -4.89 3.51 11.41
N ILE A 86 -4.35 4.21 10.43
CA ILE A 86 -4.31 3.78 9.04
C ILE A 86 -2.86 3.46 8.64
N PRO A 87 -2.54 2.22 8.27
CA PRO A 87 -1.24 1.90 7.72
C PRO A 87 -1.00 2.62 6.39
N LEU A 88 0.19 3.15 6.19
CA LEU A 88 0.65 3.75 4.94
C LEU A 88 1.77 2.92 4.33
N SER A 89 1.93 3.02 3.02
CA SER A 89 3.04 2.40 2.29
C SER A 89 3.60 3.36 1.24
N ALA A 90 4.76 3.04 0.68
CA ALA A 90 5.32 3.78 -0.44
C ALA A 90 4.42 3.77 -1.69
N LYS A 91 3.46 2.84 -1.76
CA LYS A 91 2.48 2.73 -2.85
C LYS A 91 1.20 3.56 -2.61
N THR A 92 1.01 4.11 -1.42
CA THR A 92 -0.15 4.97 -1.10
C THR A 92 -0.15 6.21 -2.00
N LYS A 93 -1.20 6.37 -2.80
CA LYS A 93 -1.36 7.55 -3.68
C LYS A 93 -1.98 8.70 -2.90
N VAL A 94 -1.26 9.80 -2.80
CA VAL A 94 -1.71 11.01 -2.07
C VAL A 94 -2.15 12.09 -3.05
N ALA A 95 -3.28 12.73 -2.81
CA ALA A 95 -3.80 13.85 -3.58
C ALA A 95 -4.54 14.87 -2.66
N PRO A 96 -4.46 16.16 -2.90
CA PRO A 96 -3.48 16.81 -3.78
C PRO A 96 -2.11 16.89 -3.10
N LEU A 97 -1.05 16.68 -3.85
CA LEU A 97 0.33 16.71 -3.34
C LEU A 97 0.72 18.03 -2.69
N ARG A 98 0.14 19.16 -3.13
CA ARG A 98 0.40 20.50 -2.55
C ARG A 98 0.05 20.62 -1.07
N LEU A 99 -0.82 19.74 -0.54
CA LEU A 99 -1.19 19.70 0.87
C LEU A 99 -0.33 18.69 1.66
N ALA A 100 0.39 17.81 0.98
CA ALA A 100 1.38 16.95 1.60
C ALA A 100 2.63 17.81 1.87
N SER A 101 2.96 18.03 3.12
CA SER A 101 4.33 18.39 3.49
C SER A 101 5.21 17.20 3.18
N THR A 102 6.52 17.36 3.11
CA THR A 102 7.48 16.31 2.72
C THR A 102 6.99 14.91 3.09
N PRO A 103 6.71 14.02 2.12
CA PRO A 103 6.29 12.66 2.44
C PRO A 103 7.30 12.00 3.38
N PRO A 104 6.85 11.30 4.41
CA PRO A 104 5.48 10.88 4.70
C PRO A 104 4.77 11.69 5.81
N ALA A 105 5.34 12.81 6.22
CA ALA A 105 4.72 13.62 7.28
C ALA A 105 3.61 14.52 6.72
N PHE A 106 2.38 14.25 7.12
CA PHE A 106 1.24 15.11 6.79
C PHE A 106 1.01 16.14 7.89
N ARG A 107 0.65 17.36 7.48
CA ARG A 107 0.37 18.45 8.42
C ARG A 107 -0.79 18.09 9.35
N ARG A 108 -0.57 18.22 10.66
CA ARG A 108 -1.63 18.06 11.66
C ARG A 108 -2.74 19.08 11.43
N GLY A 109 -3.96 18.65 11.62
CA GLY A 109 -5.15 19.50 11.47
C GLY A 109 -5.74 19.51 10.06
N LEU A 110 -5.07 18.97 9.04
CA LEU A 110 -5.70 18.67 7.77
C LEU A 110 -6.75 17.57 7.96
N TRP A 111 -7.75 17.60 7.09
CA TRP A 111 -8.69 16.50 6.95
C TRP A 111 -8.20 15.51 5.90
N ALA A 112 -8.54 14.27 6.06
CA ALA A 112 -8.18 13.21 5.14
C ALA A 112 -9.32 12.22 4.95
N ILE A 113 -9.44 11.72 3.72
CA ILE A 113 -10.18 10.51 3.41
C ILE A 113 -9.15 9.46 3.01
N THR A 114 -9.15 8.32 3.68
CA THR A 114 -8.32 7.18 3.33
C THR A 114 -9.14 6.09 2.68
N MET A 115 -8.55 5.33 1.80
CA MET A 115 -9.14 4.15 1.18
C MET A 115 -8.18 2.98 1.37
N ARG A 116 -8.65 1.92 1.99
CA ARG A 116 -7.96 0.64 2.11
C ARG A 116 -8.73 -0.45 1.35
N ILE A 117 -8.05 -1.45 0.90
CA ILE A 117 -8.65 -2.68 0.37
C ILE A 117 -8.27 -3.78 1.34
N ASP A 118 -9.27 -4.45 1.86
CA ASP A 118 -9.16 -5.37 2.99
C ASP A 118 -8.46 -4.65 4.17
N ASP A 119 -7.73 -5.34 5.01
CA ASP A 119 -6.98 -4.75 6.14
C ASP A 119 -5.59 -4.23 5.77
N GLY A 120 -5.34 -4.00 4.48
CA GLY A 120 -4.05 -3.54 3.96
C GLY A 120 -3.75 -2.07 4.26
N ALA A 121 -2.57 -1.62 3.82
CA ALA A 121 -2.22 -0.21 3.84
C ALA A 121 -3.12 0.60 2.90
N ALA A 122 -3.28 1.90 3.20
CA ALA A 122 -4.06 2.78 2.36
C ALA A 122 -3.54 2.77 0.91
N VAL A 123 -4.44 2.52 -0.03
CA VAL A 123 -4.15 2.58 -1.46
C VAL A 123 -4.28 4.00 -2.00
N ARG A 124 -5.17 4.79 -1.37
CA ARG A 124 -5.37 6.22 -1.66
C ARG A 124 -5.54 7.03 -0.39
N LEU A 125 -5.09 8.26 -0.45
CA LEU A 125 -5.27 9.28 0.57
C LEU A 125 -5.63 10.60 -0.11
N ARG A 126 -6.77 11.17 0.25
CA ARG A 126 -7.21 12.50 -0.18
C ARG A 126 -7.06 13.48 0.97
N LEU A 127 -6.28 14.54 0.78
CA LEU A 127 -6.09 15.60 1.77
C LEU A 127 -7.03 16.77 1.48
N MET A 128 -7.57 17.37 2.55
CA MET A 128 -8.49 18.51 2.49
C MET A 128 -8.16 19.50 3.60
N LEU A 129 -8.43 20.77 3.37
CA LEU A 129 -8.27 21.81 4.39
C LEU A 129 -9.44 21.80 5.38
N ARG A 130 -10.61 21.40 4.91
CA ARG A 130 -11.86 21.28 5.68
C ARG A 130 -12.62 20.04 5.26
N PRO A 131 -13.53 19.50 6.09
CA PRO A 131 -14.38 18.37 5.74
C PRO A 131 -15.35 18.71 4.60
#